data_e51ca3aa6c2dca1da5215ac3f64ca436
#
_entry.id   e51ca3aa6c2dca1da5215ac3f64ca436
#
_cell.length_a   1.000
_cell.length_b   1.000
_cell.length_c   1.000
_cell.angle_alpha   90.00
_cell.angle_beta   90.00
_cell.angle_gamma   90.00
#
_symmetry.space_group_name_H-M   'P 1'
#
loop_
_entity.id
_entity.type
_entity.pdbx_description
1 polymer ?
#
loop_
_entity_poly.entity_id
_entity_poly.type
_entity_poly.pdbx_seq_one_letter_code
_entity_poly.pdbx_strand_id
1 'polypeptide(L)'
;MRTPLAIVCLLAAFSIGVGAAVLDADTAAAFQRYVQLTEQRMHSEVARNTSFLWIDTLPPERRADLQKGLHQGGVMIERLRTRDGAKAIDVPNGLIHHWVGVVFVPRATLKDAVALMQDYDRHADYFAPAIVASKTLDHRGSRFKVALRFHVKKVISVTMDTENDAEFFHP
;
A
#
# COMPACT_ATOMS: atom_id res chain seq x y z
N MET A 1 27.76 31.22 -59.18
CA MET A 1 27.87 31.39 -57.72
C MET A 1 26.51 31.10 -57.10
N ARG A 2 26.37 29.97 -56.45
CA ARG A 2 25.11 29.55 -55.80
C ARG A 2 25.35 29.56 -54.30
N THR A 3 24.64 30.44 -53.59
CA THR A 3 24.65 30.55 -52.15
C THR A 3 23.72 29.47 -51.55
N PRO A 4 24.15 28.66 -50.58
CA PRO A 4 23.25 27.73 -49.88
C PRO A 4 22.49 28.47 -48.79
N LEU A 5 21.18 28.32 -48.83
CA LEU A 5 20.22 28.79 -47.84
C LEU A 5 20.33 27.89 -46.61
N ALA A 6 20.85 28.38 -45.50
CA ALA A 6 20.90 27.68 -44.25
C ALA A 6 19.52 27.76 -43.57
N ILE A 7 18.84 26.61 -43.48
CA ILE A 7 17.61 26.46 -42.71
C ILE A 7 18.00 26.22 -41.26
N VAL A 8 17.82 27.22 -40.40
CA VAL A 8 17.94 27.09 -38.95
C VAL A 8 16.62 26.54 -38.40
N CYS A 9 16.57 25.25 -38.08
CA CYS A 9 15.47 24.66 -37.34
C CYS A 9 15.58 25.05 -35.87
N LEU A 10 14.73 25.99 -35.43
CA LEU A 10 14.58 26.38 -34.04
C LEU A 10 13.74 25.30 -33.34
N LEU A 11 14.36 24.32 -32.67
CA LEU A 11 13.73 23.36 -31.78
C LEU A 11 13.35 24.09 -30.48
N ALA A 12 12.13 24.59 -30.40
CA ALA A 12 11.54 25.03 -29.14
C ALA A 12 11.29 23.80 -28.26
N ALA A 13 12.19 23.57 -27.30
CA ALA A 13 11.99 22.57 -26.24
C ALA A 13 10.84 23.04 -25.33
N PHE A 14 9.63 22.55 -25.59
CA PHE A 14 8.52 22.64 -24.64
C PHE A 14 8.85 21.71 -23.47
N SER A 15 9.41 22.26 -22.41
CA SER A 15 9.47 21.60 -21.10
C SER A 15 8.04 21.53 -20.56
N ILE A 16 7.34 20.42 -20.83
CA ILE A 16 6.09 20.12 -20.14
C ILE A 16 6.49 19.81 -18.70
N GLY A 17 6.35 20.78 -17.82
CA GLY A 17 6.46 20.57 -16.38
C GLY A 17 5.41 19.53 -16.00
N VAL A 18 5.84 18.33 -15.63
CA VAL A 18 4.98 17.34 -14.98
C VAL A 18 4.71 17.88 -13.58
N GLY A 19 3.69 18.74 -13.46
CA GLY A 19 3.16 19.13 -12.17
C GLY A 19 2.65 17.87 -11.49
N ALA A 20 3.02 17.66 -10.23
CA ALA A 20 2.40 16.62 -9.41
C ALA A 20 0.88 16.83 -9.48
N ALA A 21 0.15 15.78 -9.84
CA ALA A 21 -1.30 15.85 -9.90
C ALA A 21 -1.82 16.19 -8.49
N VAL A 22 -2.37 17.38 -8.33
CA VAL A 22 -3.06 17.75 -7.08
C VAL A 22 -4.38 17.00 -7.07
N LEU A 23 -4.60 16.20 -6.03
CA LEU A 23 -5.88 15.53 -5.83
C LEU A 23 -7.00 16.56 -5.73
N ASP A 24 -8.08 16.33 -6.47
CA ASP A 24 -9.32 17.09 -6.33
C ASP A 24 -9.80 17.04 -4.87
N ALA A 25 -10.34 18.14 -4.37
CA ALA A 25 -10.81 18.26 -2.99
C ALA A 25 -11.89 17.21 -2.65
N ASP A 26 -12.81 16.94 -3.58
CA ASP A 26 -13.85 15.94 -3.39
C ASP A 26 -13.29 14.52 -3.36
N THR A 27 -12.28 14.23 -4.20
CA THR A 27 -11.55 12.96 -4.19
C THR A 27 -10.81 12.76 -2.85
N ALA A 28 -10.13 13.80 -2.36
CA ALA A 28 -9.43 13.77 -1.10
C ALA A 28 -10.38 13.57 0.08
N ALA A 29 -11.52 14.29 0.10
CA ALA A 29 -12.54 14.14 1.14
C ALA A 29 -13.16 12.73 1.16
N ALA A 30 -13.47 12.18 -0.01
CA ALA A 30 -13.99 10.80 -0.13
C ALA A 30 -12.98 9.77 0.35
N PHE A 31 -11.70 9.93 0.01
CA PHE A 31 -10.63 9.06 0.51
C PHE A 31 -10.49 9.16 2.03
N GLN A 32 -10.51 10.37 2.58
CA GLN A 32 -10.41 10.60 4.02
C GLN A 32 -11.58 9.97 4.78
N ARG A 33 -12.80 10.08 4.24
CA ARG A 33 -13.98 9.40 4.79
C ARG A 33 -13.82 7.88 4.77
N TYR A 34 -13.30 7.33 3.68
CA TYR A 34 -13.02 5.90 3.55
C TYR A 34 -12.03 5.42 4.62
N VAL A 35 -10.93 6.15 4.82
CA VAL A 35 -9.91 5.85 5.83
C VAL A 35 -10.51 5.88 7.23
N GLN A 36 -11.20 6.95 7.60
CA GLN A 36 -11.84 7.09 8.91
C GLN A 36 -12.77 5.91 9.26
N LEU A 37 -13.63 5.52 8.32
CA LEU A 37 -14.56 4.41 8.53
C LEU A 37 -13.82 3.06 8.63
N THR A 38 -12.74 2.91 7.86
CA THR A 38 -11.91 1.71 7.92
C THR A 38 -11.22 1.61 9.28
N GLU A 39 -10.61 2.67 9.75
CA GLU A 39 -9.92 2.73 11.04
C GLU A 39 -10.89 2.53 12.22
N GLN A 40 -12.06 3.17 12.18
CA GLN A 40 -13.11 2.96 13.20
C GLN A 40 -13.52 1.49 13.29
N ARG A 41 -13.70 0.82 12.15
CA ARG A 41 -14.00 -0.61 12.10
C ARG A 41 -12.86 -1.41 12.72
N MET A 42 -11.61 -1.17 12.32
CA MET A 42 -10.44 -1.88 12.83
C MET A 42 -10.27 -1.69 14.34
N HIS A 43 -10.41 -0.47 14.85
CA HIS A 43 -10.36 -0.20 16.29
C HIS A 43 -11.48 -0.95 17.04
N SER A 44 -12.68 -0.99 16.48
CA SER A 44 -13.79 -1.72 17.11
C SER A 44 -13.61 -3.25 17.08
N GLU A 45 -12.94 -3.79 16.07
CA GLU A 45 -12.59 -5.21 15.98
C GLU A 45 -11.55 -5.58 17.05
N VAL A 46 -10.49 -4.78 17.17
CA VAL A 46 -9.44 -4.95 18.20
C VAL A 46 -10.03 -4.84 19.60
N ALA A 47 -10.86 -3.82 19.87
CA ALA A 47 -11.47 -3.60 21.19
C ALA A 47 -12.40 -4.74 21.62
N ARG A 48 -13.06 -5.42 20.68
CA ARG A 48 -13.94 -6.57 20.98
C ARG A 48 -13.19 -7.86 21.30
N ASN A 49 -11.91 -7.94 20.94
CA ASN A 49 -11.04 -9.11 21.14
C ASN A 49 -11.62 -10.47 20.66
N THR A 50 -12.52 -10.45 19.67
CA THR A 50 -13.23 -11.64 19.19
C THR A 50 -12.89 -12.00 17.75
N SER A 51 -12.37 -11.06 16.97
CA SER A 51 -12.09 -11.23 15.55
C SER A 51 -10.88 -10.38 15.17
N PHE A 52 -9.71 -10.82 15.63
CA PHE A 52 -8.48 -10.06 15.41
C PHE A 52 -8.02 -10.10 13.95
N LEU A 53 -8.08 -11.27 13.33
CA LEU A 53 -7.73 -11.45 11.95
C LEU A 53 -8.95 -11.26 11.05
N TRP A 54 -8.72 -10.69 9.87
CA TRP A 54 -9.80 -10.54 8.89
C TRP A 54 -10.53 -11.88 8.59
N ILE A 55 -9.81 -13.00 8.55
CA ILE A 55 -10.41 -14.32 8.31
C ILE A 55 -11.41 -14.72 9.41
N ASP A 56 -11.28 -14.19 10.62
CA ASP A 56 -12.20 -14.48 11.73
C ASP A 56 -13.57 -13.84 11.51
N THR A 57 -13.66 -12.83 10.65
CA THR A 57 -14.93 -12.18 10.28
C THR A 57 -15.71 -12.95 9.23
N LEU A 58 -15.12 -14.00 8.64
CA LEU A 58 -15.74 -14.79 7.58
C LEU A 58 -16.71 -15.85 8.13
N PRO A 59 -17.71 -16.26 7.32
CA PRO A 59 -18.56 -17.40 7.64
C PRO A 59 -17.72 -18.65 7.95
N PRO A 60 -18.18 -19.52 8.90
CA PRO A 60 -17.38 -20.66 9.37
C PRO A 60 -16.86 -21.59 8.28
N GLU A 61 -17.69 -21.92 7.30
CA GLU A 61 -17.30 -22.79 6.19
C GLU A 61 -16.18 -22.17 5.35
N ARG A 62 -16.34 -20.89 4.94
CA ARG A 62 -15.34 -20.19 4.16
C ARG A 62 -14.02 -20.03 4.93
N ARG A 63 -14.11 -19.76 6.23
CA ARG A 63 -12.93 -19.68 7.10
C ARG A 63 -12.18 -21.00 7.17
N ALA A 64 -12.89 -22.13 7.33
CA ALA A 64 -12.27 -23.46 7.38
C ALA A 64 -11.54 -23.81 6.08
N ASP A 65 -12.16 -23.55 4.93
CA ASP A 65 -11.54 -23.79 3.63
C ASP A 65 -10.29 -22.94 3.42
N LEU A 66 -10.35 -21.65 3.77
CA LEU A 66 -9.20 -20.76 3.68
C LEU A 66 -8.07 -21.20 4.62
N GLN A 67 -8.36 -21.53 5.87
CA GLN A 67 -7.36 -22.01 6.81
C GLN A 67 -6.66 -23.26 6.29
N LYS A 68 -7.39 -24.21 5.72
CA LYS A 68 -6.83 -25.41 5.12
C LYS A 68 -5.86 -25.04 3.98
N GLY A 69 -6.24 -24.13 3.08
CA GLY A 69 -5.37 -23.67 1.98
C GLY A 69 -4.12 -22.94 2.48
N LEU A 70 -4.26 -22.08 3.50
CA LEU A 70 -3.14 -21.38 4.13
C LEU A 70 -2.13 -22.33 4.78
N HIS A 71 -2.61 -23.36 5.50
CA HIS A 71 -1.75 -24.39 6.10
C HIS A 71 -1.00 -25.26 5.05
N GLN A 72 -1.50 -25.31 3.83
CA GLN A 72 -0.83 -25.95 2.70
C GLN A 72 0.16 -25.02 1.97
N GLY A 73 0.43 -23.82 2.51
CA GLY A 73 1.35 -22.84 1.92
C GLY A 73 0.68 -21.90 0.90
N GLY A 74 -0.63 -21.91 0.82
CA GLY A 74 -1.38 -20.97 -0.02
C GLY A 74 -1.28 -19.53 0.50
N VAL A 75 -1.49 -18.58 -0.41
CA VAL A 75 -1.64 -17.16 -0.09
C VAL A 75 -3.04 -16.75 -0.52
N MET A 76 -3.77 -16.05 0.34
CA MET A 76 -5.06 -15.47 0.01
C MET A 76 -4.91 -13.98 -0.17
N ILE A 77 -5.50 -13.44 -1.24
CA ILE A 77 -5.58 -12.00 -1.50
C ILE A 77 -7.02 -11.68 -1.86
N GLU A 78 -7.60 -10.71 -1.17
CA GLU A 78 -8.97 -10.28 -1.45
C GLU A 78 -9.09 -8.76 -1.46
N ARG A 79 -9.93 -8.24 -2.36
CA ARG A 79 -10.25 -6.83 -2.42
C ARG A 79 -11.29 -6.48 -1.37
N LEU A 80 -10.96 -5.56 -0.51
CA LEU A 80 -11.87 -5.01 0.48
C LEU A 80 -12.58 -3.75 -0.04
N ARG A 81 -13.75 -3.48 0.53
CA ARG A 81 -14.51 -2.27 0.29
C ARG A 81 -15.12 -1.77 1.59
N THR A 82 -14.67 -0.62 2.05
CA THR A 82 -15.33 0.08 3.15
C THR A 82 -16.60 0.75 2.63
N ARG A 83 -17.66 0.67 3.41
CA ARG A 83 -18.97 1.25 3.11
C ARG A 83 -19.34 2.27 4.19
N ASP A 84 -20.12 3.27 3.81
CA ASP A 84 -20.75 4.20 4.74
C ASP A 84 -22.20 3.72 4.98
N GLY A 85 -22.41 2.99 6.06
CA GLY A 85 -23.63 2.22 6.26
C GLY A 85 -23.86 1.21 5.13
N ALA A 86 -25.01 1.27 4.47
CA ALA A 86 -25.35 0.41 3.34
C ALA A 86 -24.78 0.89 1.99
N LYS A 87 -24.26 2.11 1.92
CA LYS A 87 -23.84 2.74 0.67
C LYS A 87 -22.35 2.53 0.39
N ALA A 88 -21.99 2.35 -0.88
CA ALA A 88 -20.60 2.46 -1.31
C ALA A 88 -20.16 3.93 -1.23
N ILE A 89 -18.89 4.14 -0.88
CA ILE A 89 -18.30 5.47 -0.93
C ILE A 89 -17.89 5.73 -2.37
N ASP A 90 -18.51 6.74 -2.97
CA ASP A 90 -18.14 7.22 -4.29
C ASP A 90 -16.89 8.10 -4.19
N VAL A 91 -15.94 7.88 -5.10
CA VAL A 91 -14.67 8.61 -5.13
C VAL A 91 -14.57 9.31 -6.48
N PRO A 92 -15.02 10.58 -6.57
CA PRO A 92 -14.99 11.32 -7.80
C PRO A 92 -13.58 11.40 -8.39
N ASN A 93 -13.45 11.13 -9.68
CA ASN A 93 -12.17 11.20 -10.42
C ASN A 93 -11.02 10.38 -9.80
N GLY A 94 -11.34 9.41 -8.93
CA GLY A 94 -10.37 8.62 -8.21
C GLY A 94 -10.73 7.14 -8.09
N LEU A 95 -9.80 6.36 -7.58
CA LEU A 95 -9.97 4.93 -7.34
C LEU A 95 -9.26 4.52 -6.06
N ILE A 96 -9.98 3.85 -5.15
CA ILE A 96 -9.40 3.27 -3.96
C ILE A 96 -9.09 1.79 -4.20
N HIS A 97 -7.82 1.44 -4.05
CA HIS A 97 -7.33 0.07 -4.00
C HIS A 97 -7.11 -0.34 -2.54
N HIS A 98 -8.00 -1.18 -2.01
CA HIS A 98 -7.89 -1.72 -0.67
C HIS A 98 -7.91 -3.24 -0.74
N TRP A 99 -6.81 -3.86 -0.29
CA TRP A 99 -6.61 -5.29 -0.36
C TRP A 99 -6.20 -5.84 1.00
N VAL A 100 -6.64 -7.04 1.31
CA VAL A 100 -6.10 -7.84 2.41
C VAL A 100 -5.35 -9.02 1.83
N GLY A 101 -4.16 -9.28 2.38
CA GLY A 101 -3.40 -10.49 2.12
C GLY A 101 -3.28 -11.29 3.42
N VAL A 102 -3.43 -12.61 3.31
CA VAL A 102 -3.25 -13.52 4.43
C VAL A 102 -2.32 -14.65 4.02
N VAL A 103 -1.37 -14.94 4.89
CA VAL A 103 -0.40 -16.03 4.74
C VAL A 103 -0.22 -16.70 6.09
N PHE A 104 -0.04 -18.02 6.09
CA PHE A 104 0.37 -18.76 7.28
C PHE A 104 1.87 -19.05 7.22
N VAL A 105 2.60 -18.60 8.23
CA VAL A 105 4.04 -18.86 8.36
C VAL A 105 4.26 -19.85 9.48
N PRO A 106 4.59 -21.13 9.17
CA PRO A 106 4.80 -22.15 10.19
C PRO A 106 5.94 -21.77 11.13
N ARG A 107 5.73 -21.97 12.43
CA ARG A 107 6.73 -21.73 13.50
C ARG A 107 7.14 -20.27 13.70
N ALA A 108 6.60 -19.32 12.98
CA ALA A 108 6.82 -17.91 13.24
C ALA A 108 5.96 -17.46 14.44
N THR A 109 6.55 -16.60 15.25
CA THR A 109 5.85 -15.92 16.36
C THR A 109 5.43 -14.51 15.95
N LEU A 110 4.54 -13.89 16.73
CA LEU A 110 4.24 -12.46 16.57
C LEU A 110 5.50 -11.60 16.65
N LYS A 111 6.42 -11.95 17.56
CA LYS A 111 7.72 -11.25 17.72
C LYS A 111 8.53 -11.30 16.42
N ASP A 112 8.57 -12.45 15.76
CA ASP A 112 9.31 -12.61 14.49
C ASP A 112 8.67 -11.76 13.39
N ALA A 113 7.34 -11.75 13.31
CA ALA A 113 6.61 -10.94 12.34
C ALA A 113 6.84 -9.44 12.57
N VAL A 114 6.74 -8.98 13.82
CA VAL A 114 6.99 -7.57 14.17
C VAL A 114 8.45 -7.19 13.88
N ALA A 115 9.41 -8.04 14.22
CA ALA A 115 10.82 -7.80 13.94
C ALA A 115 11.09 -7.66 12.43
N LEU A 116 10.48 -8.53 11.61
CA LEU A 116 10.56 -8.42 10.14
C LEU A 116 9.98 -7.10 9.62
N MET A 117 8.80 -6.70 10.14
CA MET A 117 8.13 -5.48 9.70
C MET A 117 8.86 -4.20 10.12
N GLN A 118 9.61 -4.23 11.23
CA GLN A 118 10.38 -3.10 11.73
C GLN A 118 11.80 -3.02 11.14
N ASP A 119 12.27 -4.07 10.48
CA ASP A 119 13.61 -4.11 9.86
C ASP A 119 13.60 -3.41 8.48
N TYR A 120 13.20 -2.14 8.48
CA TYR A 120 12.99 -1.36 7.26
C TYR A 120 14.25 -1.23 6.39
N ASP A 121 15.45 -1.23 6.98
CA ASP A 121 16.70 -1.12 6.22
C ASP A 121 16.95 -2.34 5.33
N ARG A 122 16.28 -3.47 5.62
CA ARG A 122 16.39 -4.71 4.85
C ARG A 122 15.14 -5.06 4.05
N HIS A 123 14.13 -4.18 3.98
CA HIS A 123 12.92 -4.45 3.18
C HIS A 123 13.24 -4.69 1.70
N ALA A 124 14.30 -4.07 1.15
CA ALA A 124 14.74 -4.35 -0.21
C ALA A 124 15.22 -5.80 -0.40
N ASP A 125 15.76 -6.44 0.65
CA ASP A 125 16.16 -7.86 0.60
C ASP A 125 14.94 -8.78 0.71
N TYR A 126 14.01 -8.46 1.61
CA TYR A 126 12.85 -9.31 1.91
C TYR A 126 11.78 -9.25 0.83
N PHE A 127 11.57 -8.08 0.23
CA PHE A 127 10.46 -7.80 -0.69
C PHE A 127 10.92 -7.56 -2.14
N ALA A 128 12.13 -8.04 -2.51
CA ALA A 128 12.57 -8.04 -3.89
C ALA A 128 11.62 -8.87 -4.78
N PRO A 129 11.39 -8.49 -6.03
CA PRO A 129 11.89 -7.31 -6.73
C PRO A 129 11.01 -6.06 -6.59
N ALA A 130 9.96 -6.10 -5.77
CA ALA A 130 9.00 -5.00 -5.66
C ALA A 130 9.58 -3.79 -4.93
N ILE A 131 10.38 -4.01 -3.88
CA ILE A 131 11.14 -2.96 -3.19
C ILE A 131 12.60 -3.10 -3.60
N VAL A 132 13.17 -2.05 -4.20
CA VAL A 132 14.55 -2.05 -4.72
C VAL A 132 15.50 -1.19 -3.88
N ALA A 133 14.96 -0.37 -2.99
CA ALA A 133 15.72 0.34 -1.97
C ALA A 133 14.82 0.63 -0.77
N SER A 134 15.39 0.56 0.42
CA SER A 134 14.68 0.84 1.68
C SER A 134 15.66 1.42 2.69
N LYS A 135 15.19 2.37 3.51
CA LYS A 135 16.01 3.02 4.53
C LYS A 135 15.15 3.62 5.63
N THR A 136 15.57 3.42 6.86
CA THR A 136 15.06 4.16 8.02
C THR A 136 15.65 5.58 8.00
N LEU A 137 14.79 6.60 7.97
CA LEU A 137 15.17 8.01 7.99
C LEU A 137 15.21 8.56 9.41
N ASP A 138 14.26 8.17 10.27
CA ASP A 138 14.20 8.49 11.70
C ASP A 138 13.52 7.33 12.45
N HIS A 139 13.92 7.11 13.71
CA HIS A 139 13.34 6.08 14.56
C HIS A 139 13.28 6.58 16.01
N ARG A 140 12.08 6.59 16.59
CA ARG A 140 11.83 7.03 17.97
C ARG A 140 10.82 6.10 18.64
N GLY A 141 11.31 5.18 19.45
CA GLY A 141 10.46 4.21 20.13
C GLY A 141 9.68 3.35 19.15
N SER A 142 8.34 3.45 19.15
CA SER A 142 7.46 2.72 18.23
C SER A 142 7.26 3.38 16.86
N ARG A 143 7.84 4.58 16.65
CA ARG A 143 7.66 5.37 15.43
C ARG A 143 8.86 5.29 14.53
N PHE A 144 8.60 5.07 13.25
CA PHE A 144 9.59 5.02 12.19
C PHE A 144 9.21 5.97 11.07
N LYS A 145 10.18 6.75 10.59
CA LYS A 145 10.08 7.42 9.31
C LYS A 145 10.97 6.69 8.32
N VAL A 146 10.42 6.25 7.21
CA VAL A 146 11.11 5.36 6.28
C VAL A 146 10.97 5.81 4.84
N ALA A 147 12.04 5.64 4.05
CA ALA A 147 12.03 5.83 2.62
C ALA A 147 12.02 4.46 1.93
N LEU A 148 11.10 4.29 0.98
CA LEU A 148 11.00 3.07 0.17
C LEU A 148 10.99 3.43 -1.30
N ARG A 149 11.74 2.67 -2.11
CA ARG A 149 11.69 2.72 -3.56
C ARG A 149 11.08 1.46 -4.11
N PHE A 150 9.92 1.62 -4.74
CA PHE A 150 9.23 0.54 -5.42
C PHE A 150 9.62 0.52 -6.90
N HIS A 151 9.76 -0.69 -7.44
CA HIS A 151 9.91 -0.90 -8.88
C HIS A 151 8.90 -1.92 -9.35
N VAL A 152 7.97 -1.49 -10.19
CA VAL A 152 6.93 -2.35 -10.76
C VAL A 152 7.13 -2.43 -12.26
N LYS A 153 7.38 -3.64 -12.75
CA LYS A 153 7.52 -3.93 -14.18
C LYS A 153 6.34 -4.78 -14.64
N LYS A 154 5.51 -4.20 -15.51
CA LYS A 154 4.45 -4.91 -16.23
C LYS A 154 4.59 -4.61 -17.71
N VAL A 155 3.59 -3.93 -18.32
CA VAL A 155 3.69 -3.42 -19.70
C VAL A 155 4.65 -2.22 -19.76
N ILE A 156 4.63 -1.39 -18.73
CA ILE A 156 5.57 -0.30 -18.50
C ILE A 156 6.29 -0.53 -17.17
N SER A 157 7.48 0.04 -17.03
CA SER A 157 8.21 0.07 -15.76
C SER A 157 7.91 1.37 -15.03
N VAL A 158 7.50 1.26 -13.77
CA VAL A 158 7.25 2.41 -12.89
C VAL A 158 8.16 2.31 -11.69
N THR A 159 8.89 3.37 -11.41
CA THR A 159 9.64 3.54 -10.16
C THR A 159 8.95 4.62 -9.33
N MET A 160 8.70 4.32 -8.06
CA MET A 160 8.03 5.23 -7.14
C MET A 160 8.83 5.33 -5.85
N ASP A 161 9.22 6.54 -5.49
CA ASP A 161 9.83 6.86 -4.21
C ASP A 161 8.75 7.31 -3.24
N THR A 162 8.77 6.78 -2.03
CA THR A 162 7.83 7.14 -0.97
C THR A 162 8.56 7.41 0.33
N GLU A 163 8.05 8.38 1.11
CA GLU A 163 8.34 8.52 2.52
C GLU A 163 7.09 8.13 3.31
N ASN A 164 7.28 7.32 4.34
CA ASN A 164 6.18 6.80 5.13
C ASN A 164 6.48 7.00 6.62
N ASP A 165 5.45 7.38 7.37
CA ASP A 165 5.46 7.37 8.83
C ASP A 165 4.70 6.12 9.28
N ALA A 166 5.35 5.28 10.09
CA ALA A 166 4.79 4.07 10.66
C ALA A 166 4.84 4.12 12.18
N GLU A 167 3.77 3.72 12.83
CA GLU A 167 3.71 3.61 14.28
C GLU A 167 3.19 2.23 14.68
N PHE A 168 3.90 1.58 15.61
CA PHE A 168 3.53 0.27 16.15
C PHE A 168 2.90 0.46 17.53
N PHE A 169 1.69 0.00 17.68
CA PHE A 169 0.96 0.03 18.95
C PHE A 169 1.00 -1.36 19.59
N HIS A 170 1.25 -1.40 20.87
CA HIS A 170 0.99 -2.60 21.68
C HIS A 170 -0.46 -2.55 22.15
N PRO A 171 -1.21 -3.63 21.98
CA PRO A 171 -2.57 -3.72 22.52
C PRO A 171 -2.57 -3.73 24.03
#